data_5bbe041c081c42a44144849b675abb47
#
_entry.id   5bbe041c081c42a44144849b675abb47
#
_cell.length_a   1.000
_cell.length_b   1.000
_cell.length_c   1.000
_cell.angle_alpha   90.00
_cell.angle_beta   90.00
_cell.angle_gamma   90.00
#
_symmetry.space_group_name_H-M   'P 1'
#
loop_
_entity.id
_entity.type
_entity.pdbx_description
1 polymer ?
#
loop_
_entity_poly.entity_id
_entity_poly.type
_entity_poly.pdbx_seq_one_letter_code
_entity_poly.pdbx_strand_id
1 'polypeptide(L)'
;MPESIQNIVKLFSKEIRNILGEDFKKMIVYGSYARGNYRENSDVDIMVLTSLTNKDIQPVEYKLYDIAFDFFMEYGVDISVIVKNEEHFKYWLGALPFYDNVEKEGVVIDGE
;
A
#
# COMPACT_ATOMS: atom_id res chain seq x y z
N MET A 1 -7.12 12.62 5.31
CA MET A 1 -7.02 11.32 6.01
C MET A 1 -6.92 11.57 7.50
N PRO A 2 -7.71 10.89 8.35
CA PRO A 2 -7.66 11.12 9.80
C PRO A 2 -6.27 10.86 10.37
N GLU A 3 -5.90 11.60 11.41
CA GLU A 3 -4.59 11.45 12.04
C GLU A 3 -4.35 10.05 12.58
N SER A 4 -5.38 9.42 13.18
CA SER A 4 -5.27 8.04 13.66
C SER A 4 -4.91 7.07 12.55
N ILE A 5 -5.50 7.23 11.39
CA ILE A 5 -5.20 6.39 10.21
C ILE A 5 -3.79 6.69 9.69
N GLN A 6 -3.39 7.97 9.64
CA GLN A 6 -2.03 8.33 9.24
C GLN A 6 -0.99 7.66 10.13
N ASN A 7 -1.21 7.63 11.44
CA ASN A 7 -0.28 7.01 12.38
C ASN A 7 -0.19 5.51 12.16
N ILE A 8 -1.32 4.85 11.96
CA ILE A 8 -1.37 3.40 11.70
C ILE A 8 -0.66 3.07 10.38
N VAL A 9 -0.90 3.85 9.34
CA VAL A 9 -0.28 3.65 8.02
C VAL A 9 1.25 3.84 8.11
N LYS A 10 1.72 4.78 8.91
CA LYS A 10 3.15 4.97 9.15
C LYS A 10 3.77 3.77 9.86
N LEU A 11 3.08 3.21 10.85
CA LEU A 11 3.55 1.99 11.52
C LEU A 11 3.60 0.81 10.53
N PHE A 12 2.60 0.70 9.68
CA PHE A 12 2.56 -0.33 8.65
C PHE A 12 3.73 -0.19 7.67
N SER A 13 4.05 1.03 7.29
CA SER A 13 5.20 1.33 6.43
C SER A 13 6.52 0.85 7.02
N LYS A 14 6.71 1.01 8.33
CA LYS A 14 7.92 0.53 9.02
C LYS A 14 8.05 -0.99 8.92
N GLU A 15 6.94 -1.70 9.09
CA GLU A 15 6.93 -3.16 8.95
C GLU A 15 7.30 -3.58 7.53
N ILE A 16 6.77 -2.88 6.53
CA ILE A 16 7.06 -3.17 5.13
C ILE A 16 8.53 -2.93 4.82
N ARG A 17 9.09 -1.83 5.31
CA ARG A 17 10.52 -1.55 5.12
C ARG A 17 11.40 -2.61 5.76
N ASN A 18 11.02 -3.13 6.91
CA ASN A 18 11.76 -4.21 7.56
C ASN A 18 11.76 -5.49 6.72
N ILE A 19 10.68 -5.76 6.01
CA ILE A 19 10.56 -6.95 5.18
C ILE A 19 11.29 -6.79 3.84
N LEU A 20 11.11 -5.66 3.18
CA LEU A 20 11.63 -5.43 1.83
C LEU A 20 13.05 -4.86 1.81
N GLY A 21 13.45 -4.12 2.84
CA GLY A 21 14.78 -3.50 2.86
C GLY A 21 15.02 -2.62 1.63
N GLU A 22 16.11 -2.88 0.92
CA GLU A 22 16.48 -2.13 -0.27
C GLU A 22 15.50 -2.29 -1.45
N ASP A 23 14.71 -3.35 -1.42
CA ASP A 23 13.71 -3.60 -2.45
C ASP A 23 12.44 -2.79 -2.26
N PHE A 24 12.30 -2.08 -1.15
CA PHE A 24 11.20 -1.14 -0.95
C PHE A 24 11.41 0.11 -1.79
N LYS A 25 10.40 0.52 -2.56
CA LYS A 25 10.48 1.73 -3.39
C LYS A 25 9.47 2.79 -2.96
N LYS A 26 8.21 2.42 -2.77
CA LYS A 26 7.17 3.41 -2.47
C LYS A 26 5.98 2.74 -1.82
N MET A 27 5.30 3.47 -0.94
CA MET A 27 4.01 3.05 -0.39
C MET A 27 2.99 4.15 -0.61
N ILE A 28 1.88 3.80 -1.25
CA ILE A 28 0.84 4.73 -1.68
C ILE A 28 -0.49 4.31 -1.06
N VAL A 29 -1.18 5.26 -0.42
CA VAL A 29 -2.58 5.07 -0.04
C VAL A 29 -3.44 5.58 -1.19
N TYR A 30 -4.38 4.76 -1.64
CA TYR A 30 -5.33 5.13 -2.68
C TYR A 30 -6.76 4.81 -2.22
N GLY A 31 -7.73 4.94 -3.10
CA GLY A 31 -9.11 4.64 -2.75
C GLY A 31 -9.76 5.70 -1.89
N SER A 32 -10.77 5.31 -1.11
CA SER A 32 -11.64 6.25 -0.41
C SER A 32 -10.92 7.12 0.60
N TYR A 33 -9.93 6.60 1.32
CA TYR A 33 -9.17 7.42 2.27
C TYR A 33 -8.34 8.49 1.57
N ALA A 34 -7.78 8.17 0.41
CA ALA A 34 -7.03 9.15 -0.37
C ALA A 34 -7.94 10.23 -0.96
N ARG A 35 -9.14 9.84 -1.42
CA ARG A 35 -10.12 10.77 -2.01
C ARG A 35 -10.87 11.61 -0.98
N GLY A 36 -10.85 11.20 0.29
CA GLY A 36 -11.58 11.90 1.35
C GLY A 36 -13.05 11.51 1.48
N ASN A 37 -13.52 10.51 0.73
CA ASN A 37 -14.91 10.04 0.80
C ASN A 37 -15.06 8.71 1.54
N TYR A 38 -14.13 8.45 2.47
CA TYR A 38 -14.15 7.24 3.28
C TYR A 38 -15.36 7.24 4.25
N ARG A 39 -15.74 6.04 4.67
CA ARG A 39 -16.75 5.80 5.69
C ARG A 39 -16.12 5.06 6.85
N GLU A 40 -16.87 4.92 7.95
CA GLU A 40 -16.40 4.31 9.19
C GLU A 40 -15.82 2.90 8.99
N ASN A 41 -16.40 2.12 8.07
CA ASN A 41 -15.96 0.75 7.78
C ASN A 41 -15.19 0.63 6.46
N SER A 42 -14.67 1.72 5.93
CA SER A 42 -13.85 1.68 4.71
C SER A 42 -12.51 1.02 4.98
N ASP A 43 -12.05 0.22 4.01
CA ASP A 43 -10.69 -0.32 4.03
C ASP A 43 -9.68 0.77 3.70
N VAL A 44 -8.49 0.65 4.25
CA VAL A 44 -7.35 1.48 3.84
C VAL A 44 -6.65 0.74 2.70
N ASP A 45 -6.76 1.27 1.49
CA ASP A 45 -6.16 0.66 0.29
C ASP A 45 -4.72 1.12 0.15
N ILE A 46 -3.79 0.17 0.14
CA ILE A 46 -2.35 0.45 0.09
C ILE A 46 -1.72 -0.31 -1.07
N MET A 47 -0.95 0.41 -1.90
CA MET A 47 -0.10 -0.19 -2.91
C MET A 47 1.36 -0.01 -2.50
N VAL A 48 2.10 -1.11 -2.47
CA VAL A 48 3.54 -1.11 -2.24
C VAL A 48 4.23 -1.35 -3.58
N LEU A 49 5.14 -0.45 -3.95
CA LEU A 49 5.98 -0.62 -5.13
C LEU A 49 7.35 -1.12 -4.70
N THR A 50 7.83 -2.13 -5.40
CA THR A 50 9.08 -2.82 -5.07
C THR A 50 9.91 -3.07 -6.33
N SER A 51 11.21 -3.26 -6.14
CA SER A 51 12.11 -3.70 -7.22
C SER A 51 12.06 -5.21 -7.45
N LEU A 52 11.37 -5.98 -6.59
CA LEU A 52 11.26 -7.43 -6.74
C LEU A 52 10.50 -7.80 -8.02
N THR A 53 10.86 -8.94 -8.62
CA THR A 53 10.13 -9.51 -9.75
C THR A 53 8.83 -10.13 -9.28
N ASN A 54 7.89 -10.37 -10.19
CA ASN A 54 6.59 -10.96 -9.86
C ASN A 54 6.73 -12.29 -9.10
N LYS A 55 7.73 -13.09 -9.45
CA LYS A 55 7.99 -14.36 -8.78
C LYS A 55 8.31 -14.18 -7.30
N ASP A 56 9.08 -13.15 -6.98
CA ASP A 56 9.53 -12.89 -5.60
C ASP A 56 8.52 -12.07 -4.80
N ILE A 57 7.57 -11.41 -5.46
CA ILE A 57 6.53 -10.62 -4.82
C ILE A 57 5.55 -11.50 -4.05
N GLN A 58 5.15 -12.65 -4.60
CA GLN A 58 4.09 -13.47 -4.02
C GLN A 58 4.34 -13.88 -2.57
N PRO A 59 5.53 -14.40 -2.21
CA PRO A 59 5.81 -14.71 -0.79
C PRO A 59 5.75 -13.47 0.11
N VAL A 60 6.17 -12.32 -0.39
CA VAL A 60 6.12 -11.06 0.36
C VAL A 60 4.67 -10.64 0.59
N GLU A 61 3.82 -10.74 -0.41
CA GLU A 61 2.39 -10.42 -0.26
C GLU A 61 1.74 -11.22 0.85
N TYR A 62 2.04 -12.52 0.95
CA TYR A 62 1.49 -13.34 2.04
C TYR A 62 1.92 -12.85 3.41
N LYS A 63 3.18 -12.43 3.54
CA LYS A 63 3.68 -11.85 4.80
C LYS A 63 2.96 -10.55 5.13
N LEU A 64 2.73 -9.71 4.12
CA LEU A 64 2.03 -8.44 4.33
C LEU A 64 0.57 -8.65 4.67
N TYR A 65 -0.09 -9.67 4.14
CA TYR A 65 -1.46 -10.02 4.53
C TYR A 65 -1.53 -10.41 6.00
N ASP A 66 -0.55 -11.18 6.49
CA ASP A 66 -0.48 -11.54 7.91
C ASP A 66 -0.30 -10.31 8.79
N ILE A 67 0.55 -9.39 8.40
CA ILE A 67 0.77 -8.15 9.15
C ILE A 67 -0.49 -7.29 9.11
N ALA A 68 -1.16 -7.19 7.96
CA ALA A 68 -2.41 -6.45 7.84
C ALA A 68 -3.49 -7.03 8.76
N PHE A 69 -3.55 -8.36 8.88
CA PHE A 69 -4.46 -9.02 9.81
C PHE A 69 -4.14 -8.66 11.26
N ASP A 70 -2.85 -8.66 11.64
CA ASP A 70 -2.42 -8.28 12.98
C ASP A 70 -2.83 -6.83 13.29
N PHE A 71 -2.70 -5.94 12.31
CA PHE A 71 -3.13 -4.54 12.45
C PHE A 71 -4.64 -4.44 12.63
N PHE A 72 -5.40 -5.26 11.92
CA PHE A 72 -6.85 -5.31 12.10
C PHE A 72 -7.21 -5.74 13.51
N MET A 73 -6.55 -6.78 14.02
CA MET A 73 -6.81 -7.29 15.36
C MET A 73 -6.42 -6.28 16.44
N GLU A 74 -5.33 -5.55 16.25
CA GLU A 74 -4.83 -4.62 17.26
C GLU A 74 -5.52 -3.26 17.22
N TYR A 75 -5.75 -2.73 16.02
CA TYR A 75 -6.25 -1.35 15.84
C TYR A 75 -7.66 -1.27 15.30
N GLY A 76 -8.25 -2.38 14.87
CA GLY A 76 -9.56 -2.37 14.25
C GLY A 76 -9.60 -1.74 12.87
N VAL A 77 -8.45 -1.56 12.23
CA VAL A 77 -8.32 -0.95 10.90
C VAL A 77 -8.02 -2.02 9.87
N ASP A 78 -8.88 -2.13 8.87
CA ASP A 78 -8.76 -3.12 7.81
C ASP A 78 -7.88 -2.54 6.70
N ILE A 79 -6.73 -3.16 6.46
CA ILE A 79 -5.78 -2.73 5.44
C ILE A 79 -5.83 -3.71 4.27
N SER A 80 -6.14 -3.19 3.08
CA SER A 80 -6.09 -3.94 1.82
C SER A 80 -4.79 -3.58 1.12
N VAL A 81 -3.82 -4.50 1.13
CA VAL A 81 -2.47 -4.23 0.61
C VAL A 81 -2.21 -5.06 -0.64
N ILE A 82 -1.67 -4.42 -1.66
CA ILE A 82 -1.18 -5.08 -2.88
C ILE A 82 0.27 -4.66 -3.11
N VAL A 83 1.04 -5.57 -3.70
CA VAL A 83 2.46 -5.33 -4.02
C VAL A 83 2.64 -5.45 -5.53
N LYS A 84 3.26 -4.43 -6.13
CA LYS A 84 3.55 -4.39 -7.56
C LYS A 84 5.00 -4.03 -7.81
N ASN A 85 5.57 -4.58 -8.88
CA ASN A 85 6.89 -4.18 -9.33
C ASN A 85 6.82 -2.72 -9.85
N GLU A 86 7.76 -1.88 -9.41
CA GLU A 86 7.74 -0.46 -9.75
C GLU A 86 7.87 -0.20 -11.25
N GLU A 87 8.75 -0.93 -11.94
CA GLU A 87 8.94 -0.76 -13.39
C GLU A 87 7.68 -1.18 -14.17
N HIS A 88 7.05 -2.27 -13.74
CA HIS A 88 5.79 -2.72 -14.33
C HIS A 88 4.70 -1.67 -14.13
N PHE A 89 4.60 -1.08 -12.95
CA PHE A 89 3.65 -0.02 -12.67
C PHE A 89 3.86 1.17 -13.60
N LYS A 90 5.10 1.64 -13.73
CA LYS A 90 5.45 2.77 -14.60
C LYS A 90 5.20 2.48 -16.07
N TYR A 91 5.51 1.25 -16.51
CA TYR A 91 5.33 0.84 -17.90
C TYR A 91 3.87 0.91 -18.32
N TRP A 92 2.95 0.50 -17.43
CA TRP A 92 1.53 0.43 -17.75
C TRP A 92 0.74 1.68 -17.39
N LEU A 93 1.39 2.72 -16.87
CA LEU A 93 0.74 4.02 -16.68
C LEU A 93 0.30 4.56 -18.06
N GLY A 94 -0.91 5.10 -18.12
CA GLY A 94 -1.53 5.56 -19.35
C GLY A 94 -2.31 4.48 -20.11
N ALA A 95 -2.13 3.21 -19.73
CA ALA A 95 -2.82 2.10 -20.38
C ALA A 95 -3.77 1.34 -19.43
N LEU A 96 -3.43 1.23 -18.15
CA LEU A 96 -4.27 0.55 -17.17
C LEU A 96 -4.99 1.56 -16.28
N PRO A 97 -6.32 1.67 -16.38
CA PRO A 97 -7.09 2.67 -15.61
C PRO A 97 -6.86 2.58 -14.11
N PHE A 98 -6.69 1.38 -13.56
CA PHE A 98 -6.42 1.21 -12.14
C PHE A 98 -5.12 1.89 -11.72
N TYR A 99 -4.04 1.70 -12.50
CA TYR A 99 -2.75 2.32 -12.20
C TYR A 99 -2.81 3.84 -12.35
N ASP A 100 -3.54 4.32 -13.36
CA ASP A 100 -3.75 5.76 -13.57
C ASP A 100 -4.48 6.38 -12.37
N ASN A 101 -5.48 5.70 -11.83
CA ASN A 101 -6.22 6.17 -10.66
C ASN A 101 -5.32 6.22 -9.43
N VAL A 102 -4.48 5.20 -9.22
CA VAL A 102 -3.53 5.19 -8.10
C VAL A 102 -2.56 6.35 -8.20
N GLU A 103 -2.00 6.59 -9.39
CA GLU A 103 -1.05 7.69 -9.62
C GLU A 103 -1.71 9.05 -9.40
N LYS A 104 -2.93 9.22 -9.89
CA LYS A 104 -3.64 10.52 -9.85
C LYS A 104 -4.18 10.85 -8.46
N GLU A 105 -4.78 9.86 -7.78
CA GLU A 105 -5.47 10.06 -6.51
C GLU A 105 -4.63 9.70 -5.29
N GLY A 106 -3.60 8.90 -5.49
CA GLY A 106 -2.83 8.30 -4.40
C GLY A 106 -2.04 9.33 -3.61
N VAL A 107 -1.87 9.04 -2.33
CA VAL A 107 -1.04 9.81 -1.41
C VAL A 107 0.17 8.97 -1.06
N VAL A 108 1.36 9.47 -1.40
CA VAL A 108 2.62 8.78 -1.07
C VAL A 108 2.88 8.92 0.42
N ILE A 109 2.94 7.80 1.12
CA ILE A 109 3.21 7.79 2.56
C ILE A 109 4.70 7.64 2.82
N ASP A 110 5.39 6.85 2.00
CA ASP A 110 6.81 6.57 2.16
C ASP A 110 7.42 6.31 0.78
N GLY A 111 8.70 6.66 0.63
CA GLY A 111 9.39 6.56 -0.65
C GLY A 111 9.33 7.86 -1.43
N GLU A 112 9.86 7.84 -2.65
CA GLU A 112 9.93 9.02 -3.52
C GLU A 112 8.77 9.13 -4.48
#